data_599ae38cd099c813603925f248a97195
#
_entry.id   599ae38cd099c813603925f248a97195
#
_cell.length_a   1.000
_cell.length_b   1.000
_cell.length_c   1.000
_cell.angle_alpha   90.00
_cell.angle_beta   90.00
_cell.angle_gamma   90.00
#
_symmetry.space_group_name_H-M   'P 1'
#
loop_
_entity.id
_entity.type
_entity.pdbx_description
1 polymer ?
#
loop_
_entity_poly.entity_id
_entity_poly.type
_entity_poly.pdbx_seq_one_letter_code
_entity_poly.pdbx_strand_id
1 'polypeptide(L)'
;MKLVDKMKDERLGIAILYNFSKGYEKPVPMELYDIVLPFIYHDAFRKEILKHDTLKDVIEASIEADPHFKEVILEAINDDEGITSKALGMAMMGGMLTYEMIDGKVCGKLHEAEVLDFNEFIFGKMMQDHTKEEILDLLHQELRIVFLQVETLGKDVDTHIFDDLGRVTYHENVDQLDVISLCKDADIVITNKNLFRK
;
A
#
# COMPACT_ATOMS: atom_id res chain seq x y z
N MET A 1 -6.69 19.78 -9.69
CA MET A 1 -6.69 18.76 -8.64
C MET A 1 -6.76 17.43 -9.34
N LYS A 2 -5.79 16.57 -9.12
CA LYS A 2 -5.73 15.28 -9.79
C LYS A 2 -6.85 14.37 -9.29
N LEU A 3 -7.32 13.51 -10.18
CA LEU A 3 -8.42 12.59 -9.90
C LEU A 3 -8.14 11.70 -8.69
N VAL A 4 -6.90 11.20 -8.60
CA VAL A 4 -6.42 10.39 -7.47
C VAL A 4 -6.60 11.08 -6.13
N ASP A 5 -6.39 12.41 -6.05
CA ASP A 5 -6.55 13.14 -4.78
C ASP A 5 -8.02 13.27 -4.36
N LYS A 6 -8.95 13.18 -5.33
CA LYS A 6 -10.40 13.18 -5.08
C LYS A 6 -10.94 11.80 -4.69
N MET A 7 -10.20 10.74 -5.02
CA MET A 7 -10.66 9.36 -4.96
C MET A 7 -9.92 8.51 -3.91
N LYS A 8 -9.24 9.14 -2.96
CA LYS A 8 -8.57 8.41 -1.89
C LYS A 8 -9.60 7.68 -1.04
N ASP A 9 -9.86 6.42 -1.40
CA ASP A 9 -10.73 5.52 -0.66
C ASP A 9 -10.23 4.08 -0.68
N GLU A 10 -10.90 3.22 0.07
CA GLU A 10 -10.50 1.83 0.26
C GLU A 10 -10.52 1.02 -1.04
N ARG A 11 -11.44 1.31 -1.96
CA ARG A 11 -11.59 0.57 -3.24
C ARG A 11 -10.44 0.88 -4.19
N LEU A 12 -10.13 2.17 -4.37
CA LEU A 12 -8.94 2.57 -5.11
C LEU A 12 -7.68 2.02 -4.42
N GLY A 13 -7.65 2.04 -3.09
CA GLY A 13 -6.60 1.43 -2.29
C GLY A 13 -6.36 -0.03 -2.66
N ILE A 14 -7.41 -0.85 -2.73
CA ILE A 14 -7.30 -2.27 -3.12
C ILE A 14 -6.71 -2.41 -4.53
N ALA A 15 -7.16 -1.63 -5.50
CA ALA A 15 -6.64 -1.71 -6.86
C ALA A 15 -5.17 -1.29 -6.96
N ILE A 16 -4.75 -0.30 -6.17
CA ILE A 16 -3.35 0.10 -6.03
C ILE A 16 -2.53 -1.06 -5.44
N LEU A 17 -2.97 -1.63 -4.31
CA LEU A 17 -2.29 -2.75 -3.66
C LEU A 17 -2.21 -3.99 -4.58
N TYR A 18 -3.24 -4.26 -5.38
CA TYR A 18 -3.21 -5.33 -6.37
C TYR A 18 -2.14 -5.10 -7.46
N ASN A 19 -2.06 -3.89 -8.01
CA ASN A 19 -1.03 -3.58 -9.02
C ASN A 19 0.40 -3.57 -8.42
N PHE A 20 0.54 -3.20 -7.15
CA PHE A 20 1.80 -3.38 -6.42
C PHE A 20 2.20 -4.86 -6.36
N SER A 21 1.27 -5.74 -5.97
CA SER A 21 1.52 -7.19 -5.91
C SER A 21 1.90 -7.76 -7.27
N LYS A 22 1.34 -7.24 -8.36
CA LYS A 22 1.75 -7.62 -9.73
C LYS A 22 3.20 -7.23 -10.03
N GLY A 23 3.62 -6.03 -9.64
CA GLY A 23 4.99 -5.56 -9.81
C GLY A 23 5.99 -6.36 -8.97
N TYR A 24 5.61 -6.71 -7.74
CA TYR A 24 6.44 -7.50 -6.83
C TYR A 24 6.61 -8.96 -7.27
N GLU A 25 5.67 -9.50 -8.06
CA GLU A 25 5.71 -10.83 -8.70
C GLU A 25 5.74 -12.04 -7.75
N LYS A 26 5.81 -11.81 -6.44
CA LYS A 26 5.87 -12.83 -5.38
C LYS A 26 4.79 -12.53 -4.34
N PRO A 27 4.49 -13.46 -3.41
CA PRO A 27 3.74 -13.10 -2.21
C PRO A 27 4.44 -11.98 -1.46
N VAL A 28 3.70 -10.92 -1.16
CA VAL A 28 4.24 -9.68 -0.61
C VAL A 28 4.33 -9.79 0.92
N PRO A 29 5.48 -9.55 1.55
CA PRO A 29 5.54 -9.38 3.00
C PRO A 29 4.51 -8.34 3.45
N MET A 30 3.66 -8.69 4.43
CA MET A 30 2.52 -7.82 4.82
C MET A 30 2.95 -6.41 5.21
N GLU A 31 4.14 -6.28 5.80
CA GLU A 31 4.72 -4.99 6.16
C GLU A 31 4.92 -4.05 4.96
N LEU A 32 5.19 -4.59 3.75
CA LEU A 32 5.38 -3.78 2.55
C LEU A 32 4.07 -3.17 2.03
N TYR A 33 2.91 -3.75 2.35
CA TYR A 33 1.64 -3.11 1.99
C TYR A 33 1.43 -1.80 2.73
N ASP A 34 2.00 -1.62 3.93
CA ASP A 34 1.82 -0.42 4.74
C ASP A 34 2.43 0.84 4.11
N ILE A 35 3.45 0.68 3.25
CA ILE A 35 4.07 1.82 2.56
C ILE A 35 3.37 2.23 1.27
N VAL A 36 2.61 1.32 0.63
CA VAL A 36 2.15 1.51 -0.75
C VAL A 36 1.23 2.71 -0.89
N LEU A 37 0.15 2.75 -0.10
CA LEU A 37 -0.81 3.85 -0.20
C LEU A 37 -0.24 5.19 0.29
N PRO A 38 0.51 5.26 1.41
CA PRO A 38 1.22 6.47 1.78
C PRO A 38 2.10 7.04 0.67
N PHE A 39 2.91 6.21 0.03
CA PHE A 39 3.77 6.65 -1.06
C PHE A 39 2.99 7.11 -2.28
N ILE A 40 2.05 6.30 -2.75
CA ILE A 40 1.29 6.59 -3.97
C ILE A 40 0.35 7.78 -3.79
N TYR A 41 -0.12 8.03 -2.58
CA TYR A 41 -0.95 9.21 -2.31
C TYR A 41 -0.12 10.48 -2.03
N HIS A 42 1.21 10.38 -1.94
CA HIS A 42 2.08 11.52 -1.78
C HIS A 42 2.52 12.10 -3.15
N ASP A 43 2.22 13.37 -3.40
CA ASP A 43 2.42 13.99 -4.71
C ASP A 43 3.92 14.10 -5.10
N ALA A 44 4.81 14.37 -4.14
CA ALA A 44 6.24 14.42 -4.39
C ALA A 44 6.75 13.04 -4.86
N PHE A 45 6.39 11.95 -4.18
CA PHE A 45 6.79 10.60 -4.56
C PHE A 45 6.29 10.22 -5.97
N ARG A 46 5.00 10.46 -6.26
CA ARG A 46 4.45 10.17 -7.60
C ARG A 46 5.15 10.91 -8.74
N LYS A 47 5.68 12.11 -8.49
CA LYS A 47 6.40 12.89 -9.49
C LYS A 47 7.78 12.32 -9.79
N GLU A 48 8.38 11.63 -8.83
CA GLU A 48 9.76 11.18 -8.91
C GLU A 48 9.89 9.68 -9.30
N ILE A 49 8.93 8.82 -8.94
CA ILE A 49 9.02 7.36 -9.09
C ILE A 49 9.34 6.87 -10.52
N LEU A 50 8.92 7.58 -11.55
CA LEU A 50 9.20 7.21 -12.95
C LEU A 50 10.42 7.93 -13.54
N LYS A 51 11.16 8.72 -12.76
CA LYS A 51 12.32 9.49 -13.23
C LYS A 51 13.64 8.91 -12.76
N HIS A 52 13.63 8.07 -11.76
CA HIS A 52 14.81 7.51 -11.12
C HIS A 52 14.83 5.99 -11.26
N ASP A 53 16.02 5.43 -11.31
CA ASP A 53 16.26 4.00 -11.52
C ASP A 53 16.19 3.20 -10.22
N THR A 54 16.36 3.83 -9.06
CA THR A 54 16.28 3.17 -7.75
C THR A 54 15.28 3.84 -6.82
N LEU A 55 14.62 3.05 -5.98
CA LEU A 55 13.70 3.56 -4.98
C LEU A 55 14.37 4.52 -3.99
N LYS A 56 15.65 4.29 -3.67
CA LYS A 56 16.44 5.18 -2.83
C LYS A 56 16.53 6.59 -3.42
N ASP A 57 16.86 6.69 -4.71
CA ASP A 57 16.95 7.98 -5.40
C ASP A 57 15.57 8.67 -5.46
N VAL A 58 14.49 7.90 -5.61
CA VAL A 58 13.11 8.42 -5.55
C VAL A 58 12.82 9.03 -4.18
N ILE A 59 13.19 8.35 -3.10
CA ILE A 59 12.97 8.84 -1.73
C ILE A 59 13.78 10.10 -1.48
N GLU A 60 15.06 10.13 -1.87
CA GLU A 60 15.94 11.30 -1.72
C GLU A 60 15.36 12.50 -2.49
N ALA A 61 14.97 12.31 -3.75
CA ALA A 61 14.33 13.36 -4.55
C ALA A 61 12.98 13.81 -3.98
N SER A 62 12.21 12.91 -3.39
CA SER A 62 10.95 13.23 -2.73
C SER A 62 11.15 14.09 -1.48
N ILE A 63 12.22 13.82 -0.71
CA ILE A 63 12.59 14.62 0.47
C ILE A 63 13.09 16.01 0.04
N GLU A 64 13.84 16.10 -1.05
CA GLU A 64 14.28 17.39 -1.60
C GLU A 64 13.07 18.23 -2.06
N ALA A 65 12.07 17.60 -2.66
CA ALA A 65 10.85 18.26 -3.12
C ALA A 65 9.89 18.64 -1.97
N ASP A 66 9.86 17.82 -0.90
CA ASP A 66 9.05 18.04 0.30
C ASP A 66 9.84 17.62 1.55
N PRO A 67 10.40 18.55 2.33
CA PRO A 67 11.17 18.22 3.54
C PRO A 67 10.37 17.46 4.63
N HIS A 68 9.03 17.53 4.59
CA HIS A 68 8.16 16.79 5.53
C HIS A 68 7.79 15.39 5.02
N PHE A 69 8.28 15.00 3.85
CA PHE A 69 7.93 13.71 3.22
C PHE A 69 8.06 12.53 4.18
N LYS A 70 9.21 12.35 4.83
CA LYS A 70 9.43 11.23 5.75
C LYS A 70 8.45 11.22 6.92
N GLU A 71 8.22 12.38 7.52
CA GLU A 71 7.32 12.54 8.66
C GLU A 71 5.89 12.15 8.29
N VAL A 72 5.38 12.67 7.18
CA VAL A 72 4.05 12.37 6.65
C VAL A 72 3.89 10.88 6.32
N ILE A 73 4.90 10.27 5.69
CA ILE A 73 4.86 8.84 5.35
C ILE A 73 4.87 7.98 6.62
N LEU A 74 5.73 8.27 7.59
CA LEU A 74 5.81 7.50 8.83
C LEU A 74 4.53 7.64 9.68
N GLU A 75 3.92 8.82 9.72
CA GLU A 75 2.63 9.03 10.37
C GLU A 75 1.55 8.18 9.70
N ALA A 76 1.47 8.21 8.37
CA ALA A 76 0.49 7.42 7.62
C ALA A 76 0.68 5.90 7.75
N ILE A 77 1.93 5.42 7.84
CA ILE A 77 2.24 3.99 8.07
C ILE A 77 1.80 3.55 9.47
N ASN A 78 1.91 4.44 10.46
CA ASN A 78 1.56 4.13 11.86
C ASN A 78 0.07 4.36 12.18
N ASP A 79 -0.71 4.86 11.23
CA ASP A 79 -2.15 5.05 11.40
C ASP A 79 -2.91 3.72 11.28
N ASP A 80 -3.27 3.17 12.43
CA ASP A 80 -4.00 1.88 12.53
C ASP A 80 -5.40 1.93 11.93
N GLU A 81 -6.03 3.08 11.90
CA GLU A 81 -7.34 3.34 11.29
C GLU A 81 -7.20 3.92 9.87
N GLY A 82 -5.98 3.95 9.36
CA GLY A 82 -5.64 4.51 8.07
C GLY A 82 -6.25 3.77 6.88
N ILE A 83 -6.14 4.39 5.72
CA ILE A 83 -6.71 3.87 4.48
C ILE A 83 -6.14 2.50 4.07
N THR A 84 -4.86 2.23 4.37
CA THR A 84 -4.23 0.93 4.08
C THR A 84 -4.90 -0.19 4.87
N SER A 85 -5.11 0.00 6.17
CA SER A 85 -5.77 -0.99 7.03
C SER A 85 -7.20 -1.26 6.59
N LYS A 86 -7.93 -0.23 6.18
CA LYS A 86 -9.30 -0.35 5.65
C LYS A 86 -9.32 -1.09 4.32
N ALA A 87 -8.42 -0.76 3.39
CA ALA A 87 -8.30 -1.42 2.10
C ALA A 87 -7.95 -2.91 2.25
N LEU A 88 -6.94 -3.24 3.07
CA LEU A 88 -6.56 -4.63 3.35
C LEU A 88 -7.69 -5.39 4.07
N GLY A 89 -8.37 -4.77 5.02
CA GLY A 89 -9.53 -5.36 5.71
C GLY A 89 -10.67 -5.67 4.75
N MET A 90 -10.99 -4.76 3.84
CA MET A 90 -12.00 -4.97 2.81
C MET A 90 -11.59 -6.08 1.83
N ALA A 91 -10.33 -6.09 1.38
CA ALA A 91 -9.80 -7.14 0.50
C ALA A 91 -9.85 -8.52 1.17
N MET A 92 -9.56 -8.60 2.46
CA MET A 92 -9.64 -9.84 3.22
C MET A 92 -11.08 -10.32 3.37
N MET A 93 -12.01 -9.44 3.73
CA MET A 93 -13.44 -9.79 3.85
C MET A 93 -14.05 -10.22 2.51
N GLY A 94 -13.60 -9.63 1.41
CA GLY A 94 -14.01 -9.98 0.05
C GLY A 94 -13.35 -11.25 -0.51
N GLY A 95 -12.46 -11.91 0.25
CA GLY A 95 -11.72 -13.09 -0.23
C GLY A 95 -10.68 -12.78 -1.30
N MET A 96 -10.34 -11.50 -1.50
CA MET A 96 -9.35 -11.05 -2.47
C MET A 96 -7.91 -11.17 -1.97
N LEU A 97 -7.71 -11.21 -0.65
CA LEU A 97 -6.40 -11.31 -0.02
C LEU A 97 -6.29 -12.65 0.71
N THR A 98 -5.31 -13.46 0.31
CA THR A 98 -4.92 -14.69 1.00
C THR A 98 -3.56 -14.52 1.65
N TYR A 99 -3.29 -15.27 2.71
CA TYR A 99 -2.05 -15.22 3.47
C TYR A 99 -1.34 -16.54 3.44
N GLU A 100 -0.02 -16.48 3.40
CA GLU A 100 0.86 -17.64 3.54
C GLU A 100 2.10 -17.29 4.36
N MET A 101 2.70 -18.29 4.99
CA MET A 101 3.98 -18.12 5.71
C MET A 101 5.12 -18.51 4.79
N ILE A 102 6.03 -17.57 4.53
CA ILE A 102 7.24 -17.80 3.72
C ILE A 102 8.44 -17.32 4.52
N ASP A 103 9.38 -18.21 4.77
CA ASP A 103 10.63 -17.93 5.51
C ASP A 103 10.39 -17.22 6.86
N GLY A 104 9.34 -17.65 7.58
CA GLY A 104 8.97 -17.08 8.87
C GLY A 104 8.24 -15.72 8.80
N LYS A 105 7.98 -15.19 7.62
CA LYS A 105 7.21 -13.95 7.42
C LYS A 105 5.80 -14.26 6.94
N VAL A 106 4.83 -13.48 7.39
CA VAL A 106 3.48 -13.49 6.83
C VAL A 106 3.49 -12.70 5.53
N CYS A 107 3.17 -13.39 4.43
CA CYS A 107 3.08 -12.80 3.11
C CYS A 107 1.63 -12.82 2.62
N GLY A 108 1.21 -11.76 1.97
CA GLY A 108 -0.09 -11.62 1.34
C GLY A 108 -0.01 -11.83 -0.16
N LYS A 109 -1.08 -12.39 -0.73
CA LYS A 109 -1.29 -12.46 -2.17
C LYS A 109 -2.66 -11.91 -2.49
N LEU A 110 -2.68 -10.79 -3.22
CA LEU A 110 -3.92 -10.23 -3.75
C LEU A 110 -4.29 -10.90 -5.06
N HIS A 111 -5.55 -11.29 -5.15
CA HIS A 111 -6.15 -11.86 -6.35
C HIS A 111 -6.98 -10.80 -7.07
N GLU A 112 -7.08 -10.94 -8.40
CA GLU A 112 -7.93 -10.08 -9.19
C GLU A 112 -9.38 -10.19 -8.71
N ALA A 113 -9.98 -9.05 -8.43
CA ALA A 113 -11.37 -9.00 -8.02
C ALA A 113 -12.22 -8.62 -9.23
N GLU A 114 -13.09 -9.51 -9.66
CA GLU A 114 -14.12 -9.23 -10.67
C GLU A 114 -15.13 -8.17 -10.20
N VAL A 115 -15.09 -7.79 -8.93
CA VAL A 115 -16.16 -7.02 -8.24
C VAL A 115 -15.83 -5.53 -8.07
N LEU A 116 -14.64 -5.06 -8.43
CA LEU A 116 -14.34 -3.64 -8.37
C LEU A 116 -14.93 -2.94 -9.59
N ASP A 117 -16.25 -2.76 -9.61
CA ASP A 117 -16.90 -1.85 -10.53
C ASP A 117 -16.56 -0.40 -10.14
N PHE A 118 -15.37 0.02 -10.54
CA PHE A 118 -14.89 1.38 -10.38
C PHE A 118 -15.81 2.39 -11.03
N ASN A 119 -16.53 1.98 -12.06
CA ASN A 119 -17.33 2.88 -12.87
C ASN A 119 -18.46 3.47 -12.04
N GLU A 120 -19.19 2.67 -11.29
CA GLU A 120 -20.34 3.16 -10.52
C GLU A 120 -19.96 4.12 -9.39
N PHE A 121 -18.86 3.82 -8.71
CA PHE A 121 -18.36 4.63 -7.62
C PHE A 121 -17.80 5.99 -8.06
N ILE A 122 -17.03 5.98 -9.14
CA ILE A 122 -16.41 7.18 -9.70
C ILE A 122 -17.47 8.11 -10.29
N PHE A 123 -18.42 7.55 -11.02
CA PHE A 123 -19.52 8.29 -11.58
C PHE A 123 -20.36 8.98 -10.52
N GLY A 124 -20.67 8.33 -9.41
CA GLY A 124 -21.45 8.92 -8.32
C GLY A 124 -20.82 10.17 -7.71
N LYS A 125 -19.48 10.24 -7.66
CA LYS A 125 -18.75 11.39 -7.08
C LYS A 125 -18.46 12.52 -8.05
N MET A 126 -18.34 12.25 -9.36
CA MET A 126 -17.81 13.21 -10.34
C MET A 126 -18.82 13.72 -11.36
N MET A 127 -20.02 13.16 -11.42
CA MET A 127 -21.05 13.56 -12.39
C MET A 127 -21.61 14.98 -12.20
N GLN A 128 -21.19 15.70 -11.17
CA GLN A 128 -21.67 17.06 -10.95
C GLN A 128 -21.03 18.10 -11.90
N ASP A 129 -19.81 17.83 -12.38
CA ASP A 129 -19.01 18.82 -13.11
C ASP A 129 -18.57 18.36 -14.53
N HIS A 130 -18.75 17.08 -14.89
CA HIS A 130 -18.24 16.50 -16.13
C HIS A 130 -19.23 15.52 -16.77
N THR A 131 -19.14 15.35 -18.09
CA THR A 131 -19.87 14.28 -18.77
C THR A 131 -19.26 12.90 -18.44
N LYS A 132 -20.05 11.86 -18.65
CA LYS A 132 -19.60 10.47 -18.39
C LYS A 132 -18.37 10.09 -19.21
N GLU A 133 -18.31 10.51 -20.47
CA GLU A 133 -17.20 10.27 -21.40
C GLU A 133 -15.93 10.99 -20.94
N GLU A 134 -16.03 12.24 -20.53
CA GLU A 134 -14.89 13.04 -20.04
C GLU A 134 -14.30 12.42 -18.75
N ILE A 135 -15.17 11.94 -17.85
CA ILE A 135 -14.72 11.29 -16.62
C ILE A 135 -13.97 9.99 -16.93
N LEU A 136 -14.49 9.18 -17.85
CA LEU A 136 -13.85 7.91 -18.25
C LEU A 136 -12.48 8.13 -18.87
N ASP A 137 -12.35 9.09 -19.76
CA ASP A 137 -11.09 9.38 -20.44
C ASP A 137 -10.04 9.90 -19.46
N LEU A 138 -10.40 10.84 -18.60
CA LEU A 138 -9.51 11.35 -17.54
C LEU A 138 -9.09 10.24 -16.58
N LEU A 139 -10.05 9.40 -16.18
CA LEU A 139 -9.81 8.30 -15.28
C LEU A 139 -8.84 7.27 -15.87
N HIS A 140 -9.08 6.84 -17.11
CA HIS A 140 -8.21 5.88 -17.79
C HIS A 140 -6.78 6.41 -17.91
N GLN A 141 -6.61 7.69 -18.23
CA GLN A 141 -5.29 8.30 -18.35
C GLN A 141 -4.57 8.38 -16.99
N GLU A 142 -5.23 8.88 -15.96
CA GLU A 142 -4.61 9.02 -14.63
C GLU A 142 -4.36 7.68 -13.95
N LEU A 143 -5.31 6.75 -13.98
CA LEU A 143 -5.15 5.43 -13.38
C LEU A 143 -4.06 4.61 -14.07
N ARG A 144 -3.94 4.71 -15.40
CA ARG A 144 -2.85 4.04 -16.11
C ARG A 144 -1.48 4.50 -15.62
N ILE A 145 -1.31 5.79 -15.38
CA ILE A 145 -0.06 6.34 -14.85
C ILE A 145 0.16 5.86 -13.40
N VAL A 146 -0.87 5.95 -12.57
CA VAL A 146 -0.80 5.50 -11.17
C VAL A 146 -0.45 4.02 -11.09
N PHE A 147 -1.08 3.17 -11.88
CA PHE A 147 -0.79 1.74 -11.87
C PHE A 147 0.63 1.42 -12.35
N LEU A 148 1.14 2.16 -13.34
CA LEU A 148 2.54 2.05 -13.76
C LEU A 148 3.50 2.44 -12.62
N GLN A 149 3.21 3.53 -11.92
CA GLN A 149 4.00 3.96 -10.76
C GLN A 149 4.02 2.91 -9.65
N VAL A 150 2.87 2.31 -9.39
CA VAL A 150 2.72 1.27 -8.36
C VAL A 150 3.42 -0.02 -8.75
N GLU A 151 3.33 -0.45 -10.00
CA GLU A 151 4.08 -1.62 -10.50
C GLU A 151 5.60 -1.39 -10.41
N THR A 152 6.06 -0.17 -10.72
CA THR A 152 7.48 0.20 -10.57
C THR A 152 7.92 0.12 -9.12
N LEU A 153 7.13 0.67 -8.18
CA LEU A 153 7.39 0.53 -6.75
C LEU A 153 7.49 -0.93 -6.34
N GLY A 154 6.56 -1.78 -6.79
CA GLY A 154 6.55 -3.21 -6.45
C GLY A 154 7.79 -3.98 -6.95
N LYS A 155 8.39 -3.58 -8.07
CA LYS A 155 9.60 -4.22 -8.60
C LYS A 155 10.86 -3.90 -7.80
N ASP A 156 10.94 -2.67 -7.27
CA ASP A 156 12.17 -2.13 -6.70
C ASP A 156 12.17 -2.13 -5.17
N VAL A 157 11.01 -2.36 -4.54
CA VAL A 157 10.89 -2.32 -3.09
C VAL A 157 11.39 -3.61 -2.45
N ASP A 158 12.07 -3.46 -1.33
CA ASP A 158 12.41 -4.53 -0.40
C ASP A 158 12.18 -4.09 1.06
N THR A 159 12.48 -4.95 2.03
CA THR A 159 12.28 -4.64 3.45
C THR A 159 13.26 -3.59 4.00
N HIS A 160 14.35 -3.28 3.30
CA HIS A 160 15.30 -2.23 3.70
C HIS A 160 14.70 -0.83 3.58
N ILE A 161 13.57 -0.69 2.89
CA ILE A 161 12.83 0.58 2.79
C ILE A 161 12.52 1.18 4.16
N PHE A 162 12.29 0.35 5.17
CA PHE A 162 12.01 0.84 6.52
C PHE A 162 13.22 1.48 7.17
N ASP A 163 14.44 1.00 6.86
CA ASP A 163 15.69 1.60 7.32
C ASP A 163 15.91 2.96 6.63
N ASP A 164 15.67 3.04 5.33
CA ASP A 164 15.78 4.27 4.54
C ASP A 164 14.79 5.35 5.00
N LEU A 165 13.61 4.95 5.46
CA LEU A 165 12.63 5.84 6.10
C LEU A 165 13.02 6.25 7.52
N GLY A 166 14.03 5.62 8.12
CA GLY A 166 14.39 5.83 9.52
C GLY A 166 13.39 5.22 10.50
N ARG A 167 12.55 4.28 10.05
CA ARG A 167 11.70 3.48 10.95
C ARG A 167 12.58 2.47 11.66
N VAL A 168 12.68 2.58 12.97
CA VAL A 168 13.30 1.54 13.78
C VAL A 168 12.40 0.31 13.74
N THR A 169 12.74 -0.64 12.88
CA THR A 169 12.12 -1.95 12.91
C THR A 169 12.69 -2.70 14.10
N TYR A 170 11.87 -2.98 15.11
CA TYR A 170 12.25 -3.78 16.28
C TYR A 170 12.49 -5.27 15.91
N HIS A 171 13.05 -5.55 14.73
CA HIS A 171 13.29 -6.92 14.27
C HIS A 171 14.54 -7.55 14.84
N GLU A 172 15.37 -6.82 15.57
CA GLU A 172 16.70 -7.33 15.91
C GLU A 172 16.76 -8.25 17.13
N ASN A 173 15.72 -8.43 17.95
CA ASN A 173 15.89 -9.28 19.16
C ASN A 173 14.62 -9.93 19.74
N VAL A 174 13.51 -9.99 19.05
CA VAL A 174 12.39 -10.83 19.49
C VAL A 174 12.43 -12.11 18.66
N ASP A 175 12.93 -13.17 19.26
CA ASP A 175 12.83 -14.50 18.64
C ASP A 175 11.35 -14.78 18.38
N GLN A 176 10.94 -14.82 17.11
CA GLN A 176 9.53 -14.97 16.71
C GLN A 176 8.92 -16.26 17.30
N LEU A 177 9.76 -17.25 17.60
CA LEU A 177 9.40 -18.47 18.31
C LEU A 177 8.93 -18.18 19.76
N ASP A 178 9.53 -17.23 20.44
CA ASP A 178 9.17 -16.88 21.82
C ASP A 178 7.83 -16.15 21.89
N VAL A 179 7.53 -15.27 20.93
CA VAL A 179 6.23 -14.58 20.88
C VAL A 179 5.09 -15.54 20.54
N ILE A 180 5.30 -16.44 19.59
CA ILE A 180 4.32 -17.48 19.22
C ILE A 180 4.12 -18.47 20.36
N SER A 181 5.19 -18.83 21.07
CA SER A 181 5.15 -19.71 22.26
C SER A 181 4.40 -19.05 23.41
N LEU A 182 4.74 -17.80 23.74
CA LEU A 182 4.05 -17.01 24.77
C LEU A 182 2.56 -16.81 24.48
N CYS A 183 2.19 -16.65 23.22
CA CYS A 183 0.80 -16.49 22.85
C CYS A 183 0.02 -17.80 22.90
N LYS A 184 0.65 -18.94 22.60
CA LYS A 184 0.04 -20.28 22.76
C LYS A 184 -0.19 -20.63 24.24
N ASP A 185 0.77 -20.30 25.09
CA ASP A 185 0.68 -20.56 26.53
C ASP A 185 -0.36 -19.68 27.24
N ALA A 186 -0.74 -18.54 26.61
CA ALA A 186 -1.72 -17.60 27.15
C ALA A 186 -3.14 -17.74 26.57
N ASP A 187 -3.42 -18.79 25.79
CA ASP A 187 -4.71 -18.99 25.07
C ASP A 187 -5.15 -17.74 24.23
N ILE A 188 -4.17 -16.94 23.80
CA ILE A 188 -4.42 -15.74 23.01
C ILE A 188 -4.59 -16.14 21.55
N VAL A 189 -5.79 -15.93 21.01
CA VAL A 189 -6.04 -16.02 19.57
C VAL A 189 -5.33 -14.85 18.89
N ILE A 190 -4.15 -15.13 18.31
CA ILE A 190 -3.38 -14.14 17.56
C ILE A 190 -4.08 -13.94 16.23
N THR A 191 -4.78 -12.82 16.07
CA THR A 191 -5.13 -12.35 14.75
C THR A 191 -3.90 -11.68 14.13
N ASN A 192 -3.69 -11.85 12.83
CA ASN A 192 -2.52 -11.31 12.10
C ASN A 192 -2.26 -9.81 12.37
N LYS A 193 -3.28 -9.04 12.73
CA LYS A 193 -3.17 -7.63 13.13
C LYS A 193 -2.36 -7.41 14.43
N ASN A 194 -2.38 -8.36 15.35
CA ASN A 194 -1.75 -8.19 16.67
C ASN A 194 -0.27 -8.57 16.69
N LEU A 195 0.22 -9.32 15.70
CA LEU A 195 1.62 -9.76 15.62
C LEU A 195 2.58 -8.64 15.19
N PHE A 196 2.09 -7.60 14.49
CA PHE A 196 2.92 -6.60 13.83
C PHE A 196 2.73 -5.17 14.38
N ARG A 197 1.95 -4.99 15.44
CA ARG A 197 1.56 -3.67 15.97
C ARG A 197 1.74 -3.54 17.48
N LYS A 198 2.91 -3.92 17.96
CA LYS A 198 3.34 -3.48 19.29
C LYS A 198 4.73 -2.92 19.21
#